data_7fc09445e5aef03629f3e7a91eebdc32
#
_entry.id   7fc09445e5aef03629f3e7a91eebdc32
#
_cell.length_a   1.000
_cell.length_b   1.000
_cell.length_c   1.000
_cell.angle_alpha   90.00
_cell.angle_beta   90.00
_cell.angle_gamma   90.00
#
_symmetry.space_group_name_H-M   'P 1'
#
loop_
_entity.id
_entity.type
_entity.pdbx_description
1 polymer ?
#
loop_
_entity_poly.entity_id
_entity_poly.type
_entity_poly.pdbx_seq_one_letter_code
_entity_poly.pdbx_strand_id
1 'polypeptide(L)'
;MPKKKIYYFISVFFIVFLTIAGVNVRAHPPDDMNLSYNSNTNILTVTITHGVSDNTTHFVASVEVLVNGSFDFFYPYSSQPDLLIFVYELFVVTNNGSTIQVTATCNIGGSITRTLGGSTTPPPDGGEIPGYMGIFLVLVVSVITLLTLIRKKQKSHK
;
A
#
# COMPACT_ATOMS: atom_id res chain seq x y z
N MET A 1 -24.22 7.22 -41.70
CA MET A 1 -22.95 7.57 -41.05
C MET A 1 -21.86 6.65 -41.57
N PRO A 2 -20.70 7.13 -41.99
CA PRO A 2 -19.64 6.29 -42.54
C PRO A 2 -19.11 5.37 -41.40
N LYS A 3 -19.07 4.08 -41.66
CA LYS A 3 -18.68 3.00 -40.69
C LYS A 3 -17.39 3.31 -39.91
N LYS A 4 -16.45 4.02 -40.53
CA LYS A 4 -15.18 4.45 -39.86
C LYS A 4 -15.38 5.38 -38.65
N LYS A 5 -16.42 6.23 -38.61
CA LYS A 5 -16.69 7.12 -37.47
C LYS A 5 -17.20 6.36 -36.25
N ILE A 6 -17.92 5.27 -36.45
CA ILE A 6 -18.45 4.42 -35.39
C ILE A 6 -17.31 3.69 -34.65
N TYR A 7 -16.31 3.16 -35.35
CA TYR A 7 -15.16 2.52 -34.71
C TYR A 7 -14.33 3.47 -33.87
N TYR A 8 -14.19 4.73 -34.30
CA TYR A 8 -13.52 5.75 -33.48
C TYR A 8 -14.28 6.07 -32.21
N PHE A 9 -15.60 6.18 -32.28
CA PHE A 9 -16.43 6.43 -31.10
C PHE A 9 -16.38 5.24 -30.12
N ILE A 10 -16.45 4.02 -30.61
CA ILE A 10 -16.35 2.80 -29.79
C ILE A 10 -14.97 2.71 -29.15
N SER A 11 -13.90 2.99 -29.88
CA SER A 11 -12.53 2.95 -29.34
C SER A 11 -12.31 4.00 -28.24
N VAL A 12 -12.76 5.24 -28.46
CA VAL A 12 -12.66 6.31 -27.46
C VAL A 12 -13.50 5.99 -26.23
N PHE A 13 -14.72 5.47 -26.41
CA PHE A 13 -15.60 5.06 -25.34
C PHE A 13 -14.98 3.92 -24.52
N PHE A 14 -14.36 2.94 -25.17
CA PHE A 14 -13.69 1.82 -24.51
C PHE A 14 -12.47 2.27 -23.71
N ILE A 15 -11.67 3.20 -24.24
CA ILE A 15 -10.53 3.79 -23.53
C ILE A 15 -11.00 4.58 -22.31
N VAL A 16 -12.03 5.41 -22.44
CA VAL A 16 -12.61 6.17 -21.31
C VAL A 16 -13.21 5.22 -20.27
N PHE A 17 -13.89 4.16 -20.68
CA PHE A 17 -14.46 3.17 -19.79
C PHE A 17 -13.37 2.39 -19.01
N LEU A 18 -12.26 2.01 -19.67
CA LEU A 18 -11.11 1.38 -19.00
C LEU A 18 -10.46 2.30 -17.94
N THR A 19 -10.43 3.61 -18.17
CA THR A 19 -9.84 4.56 -17.20
C THR A 19 -10.75 4.81 -16.01
N ILE A 20 -12.07 4.68 -16.15
CA ILE A 20 -13.05 4.86 -15.07
C ILE A 20 -13.18 3.56 -14.23
N ALA A 21 -12.93 2.41 -14.82
CA ALA A 21 -12.93 1.11 -14.13
C ALA A 21 -11.68 0.88 -13.24
N GLY A 22 -10.95 1.94 -12.90
CA GLY A 22 -9.87 1.91 -11.92
C GLY A 22 -10.41 1.38 -10.60
N VAL A 23 -10.07 0.13 -10.29
CA VAL A 23 -10.43 -0.55 -9.03
C VAL A 23 -9.80 0.28 -7.91
N ASN A 24 -10.61 0.91 -7.09
CA ASN A 24 -10.15 1.50 -5.85
C ASN A 24 -9.76 0.35 -4.91
N VAL A 25 -8.54 -0.14 -5.01
CA VAL A 25 -7.96 -1.01 -3.99
C VAL A 25 -7.74 -0.11 -2.78
N ARG A 26 -8.66 -0.14 -1.84
CA ARG A 26 -8.43 0.46 -0.53
C ARG A 26 -7.43 -0.45 0.19
N ALA A 27 -6.18 0.01 0.28
CA ALA A 27 -5.28 -0.49 1.30
C ALA A 27 -5.94 -0.24 2.67
N HIS A 28 -5.99 -1.27 3.52
CA HIS A 28 -6.53 -1.17 4.87
C HIS A 28 -5.43 -1.58 5.85
N PRO A 29 -4.43 -0.69 6.08
CA PRO A 29 -3.38 -0.95 7.05
C PRO A 29 -3.97 -1.06 8.46
N PRO A 30 -3.29 -1.69 9.40
CA PRO A 30 -3.61 -1.55 10.81
C PRO A 30 -3.64 -0.07 11.22
N ASP A 31 -4.59 0.30 12.10
CA ASP A 31 -4.85 1.68 12.49
C ASP A 31 -3.74 2.23 13.40
N ASP A 32 -3.23 1.38 14.31
CA ASP A 32 -2.13 1.75 15.22
C ASP A 32 -1.33 0.52 15.66
N MET A 33 -0.11 0.77 16.10
CA MET A 33 0.78 -0.24 16.66
C MET A 33 1.64 0.36 17.77
N ASN A 34 1.69 -0.29 18.92
CA ASN A 34 2.52 0.08 20.06
C ASN A 34 3.52 -1.05 20.36
N LEU A 35 4.76 -0.68 20.66
CA LEU A 35 5.86 -1.62 20.94
C LEU A 35 6.38 -1.43 22.36
N SER A 36 6.65 -2.55 23.04
CA SER A 36 7.34 -2.59 24.31
C SER A 36 8.33 -3.77 24.32
N TYR A 37 9.54 -3.55 24.79
CA TYR A 37 10.57 -4.58 24.87
C TYR A 37 11.09 -4.75 26.27
N ASN A 38 11.12 -5.99 26.74
CA ASN A 38 11.69 -6.36 28.03
C ASN A 38 13.03 -7.09 27.81
N SER A 39 14.13 -6.39 28.08
CA SER A 39 15.48 -6.92 27.89
C SER A 39 15.86 -8.07 28.86
N ASN A 40 15.14 -8.22 29.97
CA ASN A 40 15.41 -9.32 30.91
C ASN A 40 14.84 -10.66 30.44
N THR A 41 13.72 -10.60 29.68
CA THR A 41 13.03 -11.80 29.16
C THR A 41 13.23 -11.97 27.66
N ASN A 42 13.80 -10.97 26.98
CA ASN A 42 13.90 -10.87 25.52
C ASN A 42 12.53 -10.95 24.83
N ILE A 43 11.48 -10.42 25.46
CA ILE A 43 10.13 -10.40 24.90
C ILE A 43 9.84 -9.01 24.33
N LEU A 44 9.53 -8.98 23.04
CA LEU A 44 8.95 -7.86 22.35
C LEU A 44 7.43 -8.02 22.34
N THR A 45 6.72 -7.11 22.99
CA THR A 45 5.27 -7.03 22.98
C THR A 45 4.83 -6.07 21.88
N VAL A 46 4.04 -6.57 20.95
CA VAL A 46 3.48 -5.81 19.81
C VAL A 46 1.97 -5.74 19.99
N THR A 47 1.46 -4.59 20.38
CA THR A 47 0.02 -4.32 20.48
C THR A 47 -0.44 -3.65 19.19
N ILE A 48 -1.39 -4.27 18.50
CA ILE A 48 -1.90 -3.81 17.19
C ILE A 48 -3.38 -3.47 17.34
N THR A 49 -3.77 -2.31 16.83
CA THR A 49 -5.16 -1.93 16.60
C THR A 49 -5.47 -2.09 15.11
N HIS A 50 -6.38 -3.01 14.79
CA HIS A 50 -6.81 -3.29 13.43
C HIS A 50 -8.28 -3.71 13.43
N GLY A 51 -9.18 -2.75 13.19
CA GLY A 51 -10.61 -2.97 13.22
C GLY A 51 -11.11 -3.75 12.01
N VAL A 52 -11.65 -4.95 12.22
CA VAL A 52 -12.17 -5.82 11.17
C VAL A 52 -13.54 -6.40 11.56
N SER A 53 -14.35 -6.72 10.57
CA SER A 53 -15.64 -7.39 10.80
C SER A 53 -15.52 -8.92 10.94
N ASP A 54 -14.45 -9.49 10.40
CA ASP A 54 -14.15 -10.93 10.42
C ASP A 54 -12.63 -11.11 10.43
N ASN A 55 -12.10 -11.64 11.52
CA ASN A 55 -10.68 -11.82 11.78
C ASN A 55 -10.04 -13.00 11.04
N THR A 56 -10.80 -13.74 10.25
CA THR A 56 -10.32 -14.86 9.43
C THR A 56 -10.21 -14.52 7.95
N THR A 57 -11.00 -13.57 7.47
CA THR A 57 -10.98 -13.11 6.08
C THR A 57 -10.25 -11.79 5.90
N HIS A 58 -10.21 -10.96 6.96
CA HIS A 58 -9.47 -9.71 7.02
C HIS A 58 -8.66 -9.67 8.32
N PHE A 59 -7.32 -9.71 8.22
CA PHE A 59 -6.44 -9.85 9.37
C PHE A 59 -5.03 -9.33 9.08
N VAL A 60 -4.24 -9.13 10.13
CA VAL A 60 -2.79 -8.92 10.00
C VAL A 60 -2.14 -10.23 9.58
N ALA A 61 -1.67 -10.28 8.35
CA ALA A 61 -1.11 -11.49 7.73
C ALA A 61 0.34 -11.75 8.12
N SER A 62 1.08 -10.71 8.50
CA SER A 62 2.47 -10.88 8.93
C SER A 62 2.94 -9.77 9.85
N VAL A 63 3.87 -10.12 10.70
CA VAL A 63 4.69 -9.19 11.49
C VAL A 63 6.15 -9.47 11.18
N GLU A 64 6.84 -8.46 10.65
CA GLU A 64 8.28 -8.48 10.37
C GLU A 64 9.02 -7.67 11.42
N VAL A 65 10.15 -8.21 11.90
CA VAL A 65 11.00 -7.56 12.89
C VAL A 65 12.39 -7.38 12.33
N LEU A 66 12.90 -6.15 12.38
CA LEU A 66 14.29 -5.81 12.07
C LEU A 66 14.99 -5.32 13.35
N VAL A 67 16.21 -5.80 13.59
CA VAL A 67 17.08 -5.32 14.67
C VAL A 67 18.26 -4.60 14.05
N ASN A 68 18.46 -3.32 14.43
CA ASN A 68 19.51 -2.45 13.87
C ASN A 68 19.48 -2.40 12.32
N GLY A 69 18.28 -2.43 11.73
CA GLY A 69 18.07 -2.42 10.29
C GLY A 69 18.34 -3.74 9.57
N SER A 70 18.76 -4.78 10.28
CA SER A 70 18.92 -6.13 9.75
C SER A 70 17.68 -6.96 10.01
N PHE A 71 17.27 -7.74 9.00
CA PHE A 71 16.15 -8.68 9.14
C PHE A 71 16.46 -9.69 10.26
N ASP A 72 15.53 -9.85 11.19
CA ASP A 72 15.62 -10.77 12.29
C ASP A 72 14.58 -11.89 12.15
N PHE A 73 13.29 -11.54 12.16
CA PHE A 73 12.21 -12.52 12.07
C PHE A 73 11.03 -12.05 11.21
N PHE A 74 10.35 -13.06 10.64
CA PHE A 74 9.08 -12.93 9.94
C PHE A 74 8.07 -13.91 10.51
N TYR A 75 6.95 -13.39 11.02
CA TYR A 75 5.88 -14.18 11.62
C TYR A 75 4.64 -14.11 10.74
N PRO A 76 4.31 -15.18 9.98
CA PRO A 76 3.09 -15.24 9.20
C PRO A 76 1.90 -15.68 10.05
N TYR A 77 0.73 -15.10 9.79
CA TYR A 77 -0.53 -15.43 10.44
C TYR A 77 -1.61 -15.73 9.40
N SER A 78 -2.61 -16.54 9.77
CA SER A 78 -3.78 -16.88 8.95
C SER A 78 -5.08 -16.29 9.50
N SER A 79 -5.01 -15.61 10.63
CA SER A 79 -6.10 -14.87 11.26
C SER A 79 -5.51 -13.95 12.34
N GLN A 80 -6.27 -12.96 12.81
CA GLN A 80 -5.88 -12.18 14.00
C GLN A 80 -6.67 -12.63 15.24
N PRO A 81 -6.09 -12.47 16.46
CA PRO A 81 -6.68 -12.99 17.70
C PRO A 81 -8.01 -12.33 18.08
N ASP A 82 -8.20 -11.05 17.75
CA ASP A 82 -9.36 -10.24 18.12
C ASP A 82 -9.82 -9.36 16.94
N LEU A 83 -11.07 -8.87 16.99
CA LEU A 83 -11.66 -8.05 15.92
C LEU A 83 -11.16 -6.60 15.91
N LEU A 84 -10.49 -6.14 16.98
CA LEU A 84 -10.09 -4.74 17.10
C LEU A 84 -8.68 -4.56 17.62
N ILE A 85 -8.36 -5.08 18.82
CA ILE A 85 -7.07 -4.89 19.49
C ILE A 85 -6.54 -6.25 19.93
N PHE A 86 -5.29 -6.54 19.59
CA PHE A 86 -4.64 -7.79 19.97
C PHE A 86 -3.15 -7.60 20.22
N VAL A 87 -2.54 -8.60 20.86
CA VAL A 87 -1.16 -8.56 21.29
C VAL A 87 -0.42 -9.78 20.76
N TYR A 88 0.75 -9.55 20.18
CA TYR A 88 1.73 -10.61 19.92
C TYR A 88 2.93 -10.45 20.86
N GLU A 89 3.39 -11.55 21.41
CA GLU A 89 4.64 -11.63 22.17
C GLU A 89 5.66 -12.39 21.33
N LEU A 90 6.75 -11.71 20.99
CA LEU A 90 7.78 -12.22 20.09
C LEU A 90 9.10 -12.31 20.87
N PHE A 91 9.80 -13.43 20.74
CA PHE A 91 11.12 -13.57 21.33
C PHE A 91 12.17 -12.95 20.42
N VAL A 92 12.82 -11.88 20.89
CA VAL A 92 13.81 -11.08 20.12
C VAL A 92 15.04 -10.88 20.98
N VAL A 93 16.17 -11.44 20.59
CA VAL A 93 17.45 -11.25 21.31
C VAL A 93 18.17 -10.03 20.76
N THR A 94 18.34 -9.03 21.60
CA THR A 94 19.04 -7.80 21.19
C THR A 94 19.82 -7.18 22.35
N ASN A 95 20.81 -6.32 22.02
CA ASN A 95 21.61 -5.62 23.00
C ASN A 95 20.93 -4.33 23.45
N ASN A 96 21.29 -3.83 24.65
CA ASN A 96 20.84 -2.53 25.12
C ASN A 96 21.21 -1.43 24.12
N GLY A 97 20.25 -0.56 23.78
CA GLY A 97 20.44 0.52 22.81
C GLY A 97 20.22 0.14 21.36
N SER A 98 19.88 -1.13 21.07
CA SER A 98 19.47 -1.52 19.72
C SER A 98 18.15 -0.88 19.29
N THR A 99 18.03 -0.68 18.00
CA THR A 99 16.79 -0.27 17.35
C THR A 99 16.00 -1.50 16.95
N ILE A 100 14.73 -1.60 17.36
CA ILE A 100 13.80 -2.63 16.93
C ILE A 100 12.75 -1.97 16.06
N GLN A 101 12.68 -2.34 14.79
CA GLN A 101 11.64 -1.90 13.87
C GLN A 101 10.69 -3.05 13.61
N VAL A 102 9.40 -2.78 13.69
CA VAL A 102 8.34 -3.76 13.45
C VAL A 102 7.43 -3.26 12.35
N THR A 103 7.14 -4.12 11.38
CA THR A 103 6.16 -3.86 10.32
C THR A 103 5.05 -4.89 10.38
N ALA A 104 3.81 -4.45 10.56
CA ALA A 104 2.62 -5.29 10.51
C ALA A 104 1.88 -5.06 9.19
N THR A 105 1.58 -6.13 8.45
CA THR A 105 0.97 -6.08 7.11
C THR A 105 -0.39 -6.78 7.11
N CYS A 106 -1.41 -6.10 6.58
CA CYS A 106 -2.76 -6.63 6.39
C CYS A 106 -2.85 -7.50 5.13
N ASN A 107 -3.62 -8.59 5.16
CA ASN A 107 -3.80 -9.53 4.03
C ASN A 107 -4.52 -8.91 2.82
N ILE A 108 -5.35 -7.88 3.03
CA ILE A 108 -6.04 -7.16 1.93
C ILE A 108 -5.29 -5.90 1.49
N GLY A 109 -4.09 -5.66 2.04
CA GLY A 109 -3.19 -4.58 1.66
C GLY A 109 -3.02 -3.50 2.73
N GLY A 110 -1.86 -2.84 2.68
CA GLY A 110 -1.42 -1.84 3.64
C GLY A 110 -0.63 -2.41 4.79
N SER A 111 0.26 -1.59 5.34
CA SER A 111 1.11 -1.93 6.47
C SER A 111 1.33 -0.73 7.38
N ILE A 112 1.66 -1.00 8.63
CA ILE A 112 2.11 -0.01 9.60
C ILE A 112 3.50 -0.41 10.10
N THR A 113 4.38 0.58 10.25
CA THR A 113 5.74 0.38 10.79
C THR A 113 5.92 1.24 12.03
N ARG A 114 6.52 0.68 13.07
CA ARG A 114 6.94 1.38 14.28
C ARG A 114 8.35 0.99 14.65
N THR A 115 9.04 1.90 15.35
CA THR A 115 10.41 1.69 15.80
C THR A 115 10.51 1.97 17.30
N LEU A 116 11.16 1.04 18.01
CA LEU A 116 11.49 1.14 19.42
C LEU A 116 13.01 1.27 19.57
N GLY A 117 13.47 2.21 20.40
CA GLY A 117 14.91 2.47 20.54
C GLY A 117 15.50 3.27 19.37
N GLY A 118 16.74 3.74 19.52
CA GLY A 118 17.34 4.67 18.54
C GLY A 118 16.85 6.10 18.69
N SER A 119 17.55 7.04 18.06
CA SER A 119 17.13 8.44 17.97
C SER A 119 15.88 8.52 17.09
N THR A 120 14.75 8.94 17.65
CA THR A 120 13.47 9.04 16.94
C THR A 120 13.50 10.20 15.94
N THR A 121 13.92 9.92 14.72
CA THR A 121 13.36 10.64 13.58
C THR A 121 12.05 9.93 13.24
N PRO A 122 10.88 10.60 13.26
CA PRO A 122 9.65 10.00 12.79
C PRO A 122 9.87 9.49 11.35
N PRO A 123 9.37 8.29 10.98
CA PRO A 123 9.34 7.93 9.59
C PRO A 123 8.60 9.03 8.83
N PRO A 124 9.05 9.40 7.62
CA PRO A 124 8.30 10.35 6.81
C PRO A 124 6.88 9.81 6.66
N ASP A 125 5.92 10.64 7.06
CA ASP A 125 4.49 10.36 6.91
C ASP A 125 4.23 9.77 5.53
N GLY A 126 3.46 8.70 5.53
CA GLY A 126 3.11 7.81 4.44
C GLY A 126 3.34 8.41 3.06
N GLY A 127 4.42 7.97 2.43
CA GLY A 127 4.81 8.47 1.12
C GLY A 127 3.62 8.42 0.18
N GLU A 128 3.24 9.58 -0.35
CA GLU A 128 2.32 9.67 -1.47
C GLU A 128 2.72 8.62 -2.49
N ILE A 129 1.79 7.76 -2.85
CA ILE A 129 2.02 6.72 -3.85
C ILE A 129 2.33 7.44 -5.17
N PRO A 130 3.56 7.35 -5.74
CA PRO A 130 3.93 8.10 -6.95
C PRO A 130 3.18 7.62 -8.20
N GLY A 131 2.19 6.73 -8.05
CA GLY A 131 1.53 6.06 -9.17
C GLY A 131 0.62 6.93 -10.03
N TYR A 132 0.14 8.07 -9.53
CA TYR A 132 -0.84 8.87 -10.29
C TYR A 132 -0.24 9.82 -11.32
N MET A 133 1.02 10.23 -11.16
CA MET A 133 1.67 11.12 -12.15
C MET A 133 1.82 10.47 -13.53
N GLY A 134 2.09 9.17 -13.59
CA GLY A 134 2.23 8.44 -14.86
C GLY A 134 0.93 8.36 -15.65
N ILE A 135 -0.20 8.16 -15.00
CA ILE A 135 -1.54 8.09 -15.65
C ILE A 135 -1.91 9.45 -16.25
N PHE A 136 -1.63 10.54 -15.53
CA PHE A 136 -1.91 11.89 -16.02
C PHE A 136 -1.08 12.21 -17.28
N LEU A 137 0.18 11.81 -17.30
CA LEU A 137 1.09 12.02 -18.42
C LEU A 137 0.66 11.21 -19.66
N VAL A 138 0.23 9.97 -19.48
CA VAL A 138 -0.31 9.11 -20.55
C VAL A 138 -1.59 9.71 -21.15
N LEU A 139 -2.50 10.24 -20.31
CA LEU A 139 -3.72 10.88 -20.77
C LEU A 139 -3.42 12.15 -21.58
N VAL A 140 -2.53 13.00 -21.11
CA VAL A 140 -2.13 14.24 -21.79
C VAL A 140 -1.51 13.93 -23.15
N VAL A 141 -0.57 12.97 -23.21
CA VAL A 141 0.07 12.55 -24.48
C VAL A 141 -0.95 11.96 -25.45
N SER A 142 -1.92 11.17 -24.97
CA SER A 142 -2.97 10.58 -25.79
C SER A 142 -3.89 11.65 -26.40
N VAL A 143 -4.27 12.67 -25.63
CA VAL A 143 -5.10 13.79 -26.11
C VAL A 143 -4.35 14.63 -27.14
N ILE A 144 -3.07 14.96 -26.90
CA ILE A 144 -2.24 15.72 -27.85
C ILE A 144 -2.09 14.96 -29.16
N THR A 145 -1.83 13.65 -29.10
CA THR A 145 -1.69 12.80 -30.29
C THR A 145 -2.99 12.76 -31.09
N LEU A 146 -4.13 12.64 -30.43
CA LEU A 146 -5.44 12.64 -31.08
C LEU A 146 -5.73 13.98 -31.77
N LEU A 147 -5.45 15.10 -31.10
CA LEU A 147 -5.65 16.44 -31.66
C LEU A 147 -4.75 16.71 -32.89
N THR A 148 -3.51 16.24 -32.87
CA THR A 148 -2.58 16.37 -34.00
C THR A 148 -3.03 15.55 -35.21
N LEU A 149 -3.55 14.36 -35.01
CA LEU A 149 -4.10 13.51 -36.05
C LEU A 149 -5.36 14.14 -36.71
N ILE A 150 -6.25 14.70 -35.89
CA ILE A 150 -7.45 15.38 -36.38
C ILE A 150 -7.07 16.62 -37.26
N ARG A 151 -6.10 17.44 -36.78
CA ARG A 151 -5.62 18.62 -37.54
C ARG A 151 -4.97 18.25 -38.87
N LYS A 152 -4.15 17.16 -38.88
CA LYS A 152 -3.51 16.65 -40.09
C LYS A 152 -4.54 16.20 -41.14
N LYS A 153 -5.63 15.56 -40.70
CA LYS A 153 -6.72 15.11 -41.59
C LYS A 153 -7.53 16.26 -42.18
N GLN A 154 -7.74 17.35 -41.44
CA GLN A 154 -8.45 18.51 -41.92
C GLN A 154 -7.64 19.28 -42.99
N LYS A 155 -6.30 19.27 -42.92
CA LYS A 155 -5.43 19.88 -43.93
C LYS A 155 -5.32 19.07 -45.24
N SER A 156 -5.58 17.76 -45.19
CA SER A 156 -5.52 16.88 -46.38
C SER A 156 -6.82 16.89 -47.20
N HIS A 157 -7.86 17.57 -46.74
CA HIS A 157 -9.16 17.72 -47.45
C HIS A 157 -9.42 19.12 -47.98
N LYS A 158 -8.44 20.02 -47.92
CA LYS A 158 -8.39 21.30 -48.64
C LYS A 158 -7.40 21.21 -49.76
#